data_10c37a407d5a8c2a3dc4facf94f18c6c
#
_entry.id   10c37a407d5a8c2a3dc4facf94f18c6c
#
_cell.length_a   1.000
_cell.length_b   1.000
_cell.length_c   1.000
_cell.angle_alpha   90.00
_cell.angle_beta   90.00
_cell.angle_gamma   90.00
#
_symmetry.space_group_name_H-M   'P 1'
#
loop_
_entity.id
_entity.type
_entity.pdbx_description
1 polymer ?
#
loop_
_entity_poly.entity_id
_entity_poly.type
_entity_poly.pdbx_seq_one_letter_code
_entity_poly.pdbx_strand_id
1 'polypeptide(L)'
;PQVSSIVKVCPPAEIKDLRDWIRQGLTCDGLLRAIADGDRDSTTDILEDKAPLAIAKLWLRQKHFSEGIPILRKYKGEWFRFNGQKYEAVDEDADIRGDLYGFLEPKSFKKFAAAGTLSIEKYDPTRHKVSDIIDALNLMCPVKANPPCWLDDRFIPDPNNLICFQNGVLDVEEYLRGPTELLPSSPFLFNLTSTPYDFDANAKCPQWEKFLSEVFLDDFERIALLQEWFGYNMVVDLSQEKLMLFVGRPASGKSTTLDVLQALLGKDKCVASSFKHLCSDFGLRPLLNATAAILHDAHVPRQVDATVALETIKSIVGRDEVSVNRKYLPILPNCKLSCRFTIAVNELPELPDHARALERRLCLLYFPETFEGREDRTLKDRLPKEAPGIALWALEGLRRLRKQNRFTLPTSSIPVLEEFRRFITPIAEFIYECCEVDESNWISKMQIYDAWVNWAREHGLRPGVRSRFGQRFLAQIPMCTVDRVRQGEKRLGIYKGVSLIPEAKTRYLGLPEGS
;
A
#
# COMPACT_ATOMS: atom_id res chain seq x y z
N PRO A 1 49.18 -18.05 -7.75
CA PRO A 1 47.87 -18.63 -7.71
C PRO A 1 47.63 -19.18 -6.31
N GLN A 2 46.78 -18.51 -5.54
CA GLN A 2 46.34 -19.03 -4.26
C GLN A 2 45.39 -20.20 -4.53
N VAL A 3 45.71 -21.38 -4.00
CA VAL A 3 44.82 -22.53 -4.00
C VAL A 3 43.68 -22.21 -3.05
N SER A 4 42.49 -21.93 -3.57
CA SER A 4 41.33 -21.48 -2.79
C SER A 4 40.57 -22.63 -2.12
N SER A 5 40.76 -23.87 -2.52
CA SER A 5 40.22 -25.08 -1.88
C SER A 5 40.96 -26.35 -2.30
N ILE A 6 41.07 -27.31 -1.40
CA ILE A 6 41.56 -28.67 -1.69
C ILE A 6 40.35 -29.59 -1.62
N VAL A 7 39.96 -30.19 -2.75
CA VAL A 7 38.92 -31.22 -2.81
C VAL A 7 39.59 -32.57 -2.76
N LYS A 8 39.25 -33.43 -1.80
CA LYS A 8 39.73 -34.80 -1.72
C LYS A 8 38.80 -35.69 -2.53
N VAL A 9 39.30 -36.17 -3.65
CA VAL A 9 38.58 -37.12 -4.51
C VAL A 9 38.99 -38.54 -4.11
N CYS A 10 38.04 -39.41 -3.75
CA CYS A 10 38.27 -40.80 -3.47
C CYS A 10 37.98 -41.62 -4.73
N PRO A 11 38.96 -42.39 -5.26
CA PRO A 11 38.70 -43.31 -6.35
C PRO A 11 37.76 -44.44 -5.91
N PRO A 12 37.09 -45.11 -6.86
CA PRO A 12 36.32 -46.32 -6.55
C PRO A 12 37.13 -47.34 -5.77
N ALA A 13 36.45 -48.19 -4.98
CA ALA A 13 37.11 -49.13 -4.02
C ALA A 13 38.15 -50.07 -4.61
N GLU A 14 38.10 -50.31 -5.92
CA GLU A 14 39.06 -51.21 -6.64
C GLU A 14 40.28 -50.45 -7.21
N ILE A 15 40.37 -49.13 -7.06
CA ILE A 15 41.41 -48.29 -7.62
C ILE A 15 42.29 -47.78 -6.48
N LYS A 16 43.62 -48.09 -6.56
CA LYS A 16 44.56 -47.76 -5.50
C LYS A 16 44.89 -46.28 -5.37
N ASP A 17 45.01 -45.59 -6.49
CA ASP A 17 45.35 -44.19 -6.53
C ASP A 17 44.93 -43.52 -7.86
N LEU A 18 45.10 -42.20 -7.99
CA LEU A 18 44.74 -41.40 -9.19
C LEU A 18 45.50 -41.88 -10.44
N ARG A 19 46.74 -42.41 -10.32
CA ARG A 19 47.52 -42.91 -11.47
C ARG A 19 46.92 -44.19 -12.01
N ASP A 20 46.47 -45.09 -11.16
CA ASP A 20 45.75 -46.30 -11.54
C ASP A 20 44.41 -45.96 -12.18
N TRP A 21 43.71 -44.96 -11.69
CA TRP A 21 42.45 -44.48 -12.26
C TRP A 21 42.59 -43.90 -13.65
N ILE A 22 43.66 -43.09 -13.88
CA ILE A 22 44.00 -42.56 -15.19
C ILE A 22 44.38 -43.71 -16.16
N ARG A 23 45.13 -44.72 -15.71
CA ARG A 23 45.47 -45.90 -16.53
C ARG A 23 44.25 -46.75 -16.93
N GLN A 24 43.21 -46.72 -16.11
CA GLN A 24 41.95 -47.41 -16.37
C GLN A 24 40.96 -46.59 -17.19
N GLY A 25 41.34 -45.43 -17.73
CA GLY A 25 40.56 -44.62 -18.65
C GLY A 25 39.74 -43.51 -18.01
N LEU A 26 40.18 -42.97 -16.86
CA LEU A 26 39.59 -41.77 -16.28
C LEU A 26 39.59 -40.62 -17.30
N THR A 27 38.38 -40.13 -17.65
CA THR A 27 38.21 -38.97 -18.50
C THR A 27 38.08 -37.70 -17.65
N CYS A 28 38.27 -36.51 -18.26
CA CYS A 28 38.00 -35.24 -17.57
C CYS A 28 36.56 -35.14 -17.03
N ASP A 29 35.60 -35.63 -17.78
CA ASP A 29 34.18 -35.69 -17.32
C ASP A 29 34.00 -36.66 -16.18
N GLY A 30 34.71 -37.80 -16.17
CA GLY A 30 34.72 -38.76 -15.08
C GLY A 30 35.32 -38.17 -13.79
N LEU A 31 36.41 -37.39 -13.94
CA LEU A 31 37.02 -36.69 -12.81
C LEU A 31 36.13 -35.58 -12.27
N LEU A 32 35.48 -34.79 -13.15
CA LEU A 32 34.55 -33.74 -12.74
C LEU A 32 33.33 -34.32 -12.06
N ARG A 33 32.81 -35.48 -12.52
CA ARG A 33 31.72 -36.19 -11.82
C ARG A 33 32.17 -36.72 -10.47
N ALA A 34 33.36 -37.29 -10.36
CA ALA A 34 33.91 -37.77 -9.10
C ALA A 34 34.21 -36.61 -8.11
N ILE A 35 34.59 -35.44 -8.61
CA ILE A 35 34.69 -34.20 -7.80
C ILE A 35 33.29 -33.78 -7.31
N ALA A 36 32.29 -33.76 -8.18
CA ALA A 36 30.90 -33.41 -7.84
C ALA A 36 30.27 -34.43 -6.91
N ASP A 37 30.57 -35.72 -7.06
CA ASP A 37 30.11 -36.79 -6.17
C ASP A 37 30.92 -36.85 -4.85
N GLY A 38 32.20 -36.51 -4.88
CA GLY A 38 33.05 -36.40 -3.70
C GLY A 38 32.71 -35.22 -2.79
N ASP A 39 32.10 -34.16 -3.33
CA ASP A 39 31.53 -33.07 -2.54
C ASP A 39 30.22 -33.51 -1.80
N ARG A 40 29.67 -34.68 -2.16
CA ARG A 40 28.53 -35.30 -1.44
C ARG A 40 28.97 -36.23 -0.31
N ASP A 41 30.28 -36.38 -0.05
CA ASP A 41 30.79 -37.38 0.88
C ASP A 41 30.74 -36.92 2.34
N SER A 42 30.25 -37.76 3.18
CA SER A 42 30.22 -37.93 4.65
C SER A 42 30.83 -36.87 5.61
N THR A 43 31.69 -35.96 5.13
CA THR A 43 32.25 -34.84 5.93
C THR A 43 31.27 -33.68 6.12
N THR A 44 30.26 -33.53 5.27
CA THR A 44 29.20 -32.50 5.38
C THR A 44 28.25 -32.79 6.53
N ASP A 45 28.21 -34.02 7.05
CA ASP A 45 27.31 -34.43 8.13
C ASP A 45 27.93 -34.34 9.50
N ILE A 46 29.20 -33.91 9.63
CA ILE A 46 29.87 -33.70 10.89
C ILE A 46 29.86 -32.21 11.24
N LEU A 47 29.19 -31.89 12.35
CA LEU A 47 29.25 -30.55 12.91
C LEU A 47 30.60 -30.32 13.57
N GLU A 48 31.31 -29.28 13.17
CA GLU A 48 32.57 -28.87 13.80
C GLU A 48 32.34 -28.26 15.17
N ASP A 49 31.24 -27.50 15.32
CA ASP A 49 30.82 -26.85 16.55
C ASP A 49 29.31 -27.05 16.76
N LYS A 50 28.93 -27.34 18.01
CA LYS A 50 27.53 -27.54 18.45
C LYS A 50 26.89 -26.26 18.96
N ALA A 51 27.63 -25.16 19.05
CA ALA A 51 27.08 -23.89 19.50
C ALA A 51 25.93 -23.45 18.54
N PRO A 52 24.78 -22.97 19.07
CA PRO A 52 23.64 -22.59 18.28
C PRO A 52 23.99 -21.60 17.17
N LEU A 53 24.87 -20.63 17.46
CA LEU A 53 25.33 -19.63 16.49
C LEU A 53 26.15 -20.25 15.35
N ALA A 54 27.00 -21.26 15.64
CA ALA A 54 27.79 -21.95 14.61
C ALA A 54 26.90 -22.75 13.67
N ILE A 55 25.93 -23.48 14.25
CA ILE A 55 24.93 -24.24 13.50
C ILE A 55 24.06 -23.30 12.64
N ALA A 56 23.58 -22.18 13.19
CA ALA A 56 22.82 -21.18 12.47
C ALA A 56 23.60 -20.63 11.25
N LYS A 57 24.89 -20.29 11.42
CA LYS A 57 25.77 -19.87 10.35
C LYS A 57 25.93 -20.93 9.26
N LEU A 58 26.13 -22.18 9.66
CA LEU A 58 26.30 -23.30 8.73
C LEU A 58 25.02 -23.52 7.92
N TRP A 59 23.86 -23.60 8.59
CA TRP A 59 22.57 -23.77 7.95
C TRP A 59 22.25 -22.64 6.97
N LEU A 60 22.43 -21.36 7.37
CA LEU A 60 22.25 -20.22 6.48
C LEU A 60 23.13 -20.35 5.24
N ARG A 61 24.43 -20.63 5.40
CA ARG A 61 25.37 -20.73 4.28
C ARG A 61 25.00 -21.85 3.30
N GLN A 62 24.52 -22.98 3.81
CA GLN A 62 24.21 -24.14 2.96
C GLN A 62 22.83 -24.09 2.31
N LYS A 63 21.85 -23.45 2.94
CA LYS A 63 20.45 -23.49 2.52
C LYS A 63 19.86 -22.13 2.14
N HIS A 64 20.33 -21.06 2.74
CA HIS A 64 19.69 -19.75 2.66
C HIS A 64 20.70 -18.63 2.39
N PHE A 65 21.58 -18.83 1.41
CA PHE A 65 22.62 -17.88 1.04
C PHE A 65 22.64 -17.67 -0.47
N SER A 66 22.66 -16.43 -0.91
CA SER A 66 22.77 -16.06 -2.32
C SER A 66 23.53 -14.74 -2.43
N GLU A 67 24.32 -14.57 -3.48
CA GLU A 67 25.10 -13.35 -3.76
C GLU A 67 25.94 -12.84 -2.57
N GLY A 68 26.38 -13.74 -1.69
CA GLY A 68 27.20 -13.37 -0.53
C GLY A 68 26.42 -12.94 0.73
N ILE A 69 25.10 -13.00 0.72
CA ILE A 69 24.27 -12.65 1.89
C ILE A 69 23.20 -13.71 2.19
N PRO A 70 22.72 -13.79 3.45
CA PRO A 70 21.55 -14.60 3.78
C PRO A 70 20.31 -14.11 3.02
N ILE A 71 19.56 -15.05 2.45
CA ILE A 71 18.26 -14.79 1.79
C ILE A 71 17.06 -14.94 2.75
N LEU A 72 17.30 -15.31 3.99
CA LEU A 72 16.32 -15.35 5.08
C LEU A 72 16.46 -14.08 5.91
N ARG A 73 15.34 -13.41 6.20
CA ARG A 73 15.30 -12.13 6.93
C ARG A 73 14.21 -12.10 7.98
N LYS A 74 14.48 -11.42 9.09
CA LYS A 74 13.50 -11.15 10.16
C LYS A 74 13.13 -9.66 10.14
N TYR A 75 11.87 -9.36 9.85
CA TYR A 75 11.37 -8.00 9.82
C TYR A 75 10.10 -7.87 10.66
N LYS A 76 10.08 -6.95 11.60
CA LYS A 76 8.95 -6.69 12.52
C LYS A 76 8.39 -7.95 13.19
N GLY A 77 9.26 -8.93 13.50
CA GLY A 77 8.88 -10.17 14.19
C GLY A 77 8.40 -11.29 13.26
N GLU A 78 8.31 -11.09 11.96
CA GLU A 78 7.94 -12.10 10.96
C GLU A 78 9.14 -12.47 10.10
N TRP A 79 9.16 -13.72 9.61
CA TRP A 79 10.23 -14.21 8.75
C TRP A 79 9.88 -14.06 7.29
N PHE A 80 10.90 -13.75 6.49
CA PHE A 80 10.79 -13.57 5.03
C PHE A 80 11.94 -14.26 4.34
N ARG A 81 11.67 -14.88 3.19
CA ARG A 81 12.68 -15.55 2.36
C ARG A 81 12.62 -15.01 0.94
N PHE A 82 13.80 -14.70 0.38
CA PHE A 82 13.91 -14.29 -1.02
C PHE A 82 13.63 -15.46 -1.95
N ASN A 83 12.73 -15.28 -2.90
CA ASN A 83 12.30 -16.32 -3.85
C ASN A 83 12.91 -16.16 -5.26
N GLY A 84 13.87 -15.25 -5.44
CA GLY A 84 14.45 -14.88 -6.71
C GLY A 84 13.95 -13.56 -7.28
N GLN A 85 12.84 -13.01 -6.75
CA GLN A 85 12.25 -11.74 -7.20
C GLN A 85 11.96 -10.78 -6.04
N LYS A 86 11.41 -11.29 -4.96
CA LYS A 86 11.02 -10.54 -3.76
C LYS A 86 11.20 -11.40 -2.50
N TYR A 87 11.02 -10.78 -1.36
CA TYR A 87 10.92 -11.51 -0.09
C TYR A 87 9.46 -11.87 0.20
N GLU A 88 9.22 -13.15 0.44
CA GLU A 88 7.92 -13.69 0.83
C GLU A 88 7.91 -14.10 2.29
N ALA A 89 6.77 -13.89 2.96
CA ALA A 89 6.59 -14.34 4.32
C ALA A 89 6.66 -15.87 4.40
N VAL A 90 7.40 -16.38 5.40
CA VAL A 90 7.51 -17.79 5.70
C VAL A 90 7.13 -18.05 7.16
N ASP A 91 6.52 -19.22 7.39
CA ASP A 91 6.11 -19.62 8.72
C ASP A 91 7.31 -20.14 9.54
N GLU A 92 7.43 -19.68 10.80
CA GLU A 92 8.56 -20.11 11.64
C GLU A 92 8.47 -21.59 11.97
N ASP A 93 7.30 -22.12 12.28
CA ASP A 93 7.15 -23.51 12.69
C ASP A 93 7.20 -24.47 11.50
N ALA A 94 6.45 -24.19 10.44
CA ALA A 94 6.36 -25.06 9.27
C ALA A 94 7.62 -24.99 8.41
N ASP A 95 8.09 -23.78 8.08
CA ASP A 95 9.17 -23.60 7.09
C ASP A 95 10.56 -23.62 7.75
N ILE A 96 10.76 -22.86 8.84
CA ILE A 96 12.10 -22.70 9.43
C ILE A 96 12.44 -23.84 10.39
N ARG A 97 11.55 -24.15 11.33
CA ARG A 97 11.78 -25.26 12.27
C ARG A 97 11.82 -26.59 11.55
N GLY A 98 10.89 -26.82 10.62
CA GLY A 98 10.86 -28.02 9.79
C GLY A 98 12.16 -28.24 9.03
N ASP A 99 12.63 -27.21 8.33
CA ASP A 99 13.90 -27.20 7.60
C ASP A 99 15.11 -27.45 8.52
N LEU A 100 15.13 -26.82 9.73
CA LEU A 100 16.20 -27.02 10.70
C LEU A 100 16.22 -28.46 11.22
N TYR A 101 15.08 -29.05 11.55
CA TYR A 101 15.03 -30.45 11.96
C TYR A 101 15.56 -31.36 10.86
N GLY A 102 15.09 -31.21 9.61
CA GLY A 102 15.56 -31.97 8.47
C GLY A 102 17.06 -31.79 8.18
N PHE A 103 17.58 -30.57 8.39
CA PHE A 103 19.01 -30.28 8.25
C PHE A 103 19.85 -30.96 9.34
N LEU A 104 19.35 -31.01 10.56
CA LEU A 104 20.09 -31.52 11.74
C LEU A 104 19.98 -33.02 11.92
N GLU A 105 18.91 -33.67 11.44
CA GLU A 105 18.65 -35.08 11.60
C GLU A 105 19.81 -35.99 11.13
N PRO A 106 20.45 -35.77 9.96
CA PRO A 106 21.59 -36.56 9.51
C PRO A 106 22.89 -36.18 10.18
N LYS A 107 22.96 -35.05 10.97
CA LYS A 107 24.21 -34.54 11.51
C LYS A 107 24.74 -35.32 12.69
N SER A 108 26.06 -35.40 12.75
CA SER A 108 26.84 -35.99 13.85
C SER A 108 27.90 -34.98 14.31
N PHE A 109 28.52 -35.23 15.44
CA PHE A 109 29.58 -34.39 15.96
C PHE A 109 30.69 -35.23 16.60
N LYS A 110 31.90 -34.68 16.64
CA LYS A 110 33.06 -35.29 17.27
C LYS A 110 33.00 -35.03 18.77
N LYS A 111 33.14 -36.09 19.58
CA LYS A 111 33.22 -36.02 21.04
C LYS A 111 34.54 -36.63 21.49
N PHE A 112 35.28 -35.89 22.27
CA PHE A 112 36.49 -36.37 22.91
C PHE A 112 36.11 -36.94 24.28
N ALA A 113 36.39 -38.23 24.50
CA ALA A 113 36.25 -38.84 25.81
C ALA A 113 37.43 -38.43 26.69
N ALA A 114 37.26 -38.53 28.04
CA ALA A 114 38.30 -38.19 29.02
C ALA A 114 39.63 -38.96 28.82
N ALA A 115 39.59 -40.10 28.12
CA ALA A 115 40.76 -40.92 27.78
C ALA A 115 41.43 -40.53 26.44
N GLY A 116 41.05 -39.39 25.80
CA GLY A 116 41.61 -38.95 24.54
C GLY A 116 41.05 -39.68 23.30
N THR A 117 40.07 -40.56 23.47
CA THR A 117 39.46 -41.29 22.35
C THR A 117 38.42 -40.42 21.67
N LEU A 118 38.49 -40.30 20.31
CA LEU A 118 37.53 -39.59 19.48
C LEU A 118 36.35 -40.52 19.16
N SER A 119 35.15 -40.16 19.54
CA SER A 119 33.89 -40.79 19.11
C SER A 119 33.05 -39.85 18.26
N ILE A 120 32.28 -40.40 17.32
CA ILE A 120 31.29 -39.68 16.53
C ILE A 120 29.93 -40.00 17.11
N GLU A 121 29.23 -38.99 17.62
CA GLU A 121 27.88 -39.11 18.16
C GLU A 121 26.86 -38.40 17.25
N LYS A 122 25.68 -38.98 17.09
CA LYS A 122 24.59 -38.37 16.34
C LYS A 122 24.11 -37.11 17.07
N TYR A 123 23.84 -36.04 16.32
CA TYR A 123 23.23 -34.85 16.87
C TYR A 123 21.73 -35.11 17.09
N ASP A 124 21.25 -34.90 18.30
CA ASP A 124 19.83 -35.00 18.64
C ASP A 124 19.20 -33.61 18.66
N PRO A 125 18.38 -33.22 17.63
CA PRO A 125 17.77 -31.91 17.51
C PRO A 125 16.53 -31.78 18.40
N THR A 126 16.71 -31.61 19.70
CA THR A 126 15.60 -31.35 20.62
C THR A 126 14.98 -29.97 20.38
N ARG A 127 13.71 -29.78 20.81
CA ARG A 127 12.99 -28.50 20.70
C ARG A 127 13.80 -27.31 21.26
N HIS A 128 14.45 -27.48 22.42
CA HIS A 128 15.26 -26.42 23.02
C HIS A 128 16.45 -26.05 22.15
N LYS A 129 17.20 -27.03 21.64
CA LYS A 129 18.35 -26.77 20.76
C LYS A 129 17.94 -26.05 19.46
N VAL A 130 16.82 -26.45 18.88
CA VAL A 130 16.29 -25.79 17.66
C VAL A 130 15.83 -24.35 17.99
N SER A 131 15.22 -24.13 19.15
CA SER A 131 14.86 -22.78 19.61
C SER A 131 16.08 -21.88 19.81
N ASP A 132 17.15 -22.41 20.42
CA ASP A 132 18.41 -21.68 20.61
C ASP A 132 19.05 -21.30 19.26
N ILE A 133 18.93 -22.16 18.24
CA ILE A 133 19.39 -21.85 16.87
C ILE A 133 18.53 -20.76 16.24
N ILE A 134 17.20 -20.79 16.43
CA ILE A 134 16.31 -19.74 15.92
C ILE A 134 16.61 -18.40 16.60
N ASP A 135 16.91 -18.39 17.89
CA ASP A 135 17.33 -17.18 18.59
C ASP A 135 18.64 -16.62 18.00
N ALA A 136 19.59 -17.49 17.65
CA ALA A 136 20.78 -17.06 16.93
C ALA A 136 20.47 -16.49 15.54
N LEU A 137 19.53 -17.09 14.80
CA LEU A 137 19.07 -16.58 13.50
C LEU A 137 18.38 -15.21 13.63
N ASN A 138 17.61 -14.98 14.68
CA ASN A 138 16.99 -13.67 14.97
C ASN A 138 18.03 -12.55 15.07
N LEU A 139 19.22 -12.86 15.60
CA LEU A 139 20.33 -11.91 15.71
C LEU A 139 21.09 -11.71 14.38
N MET A 140 21.08 -12.70 13.50
CA MET A 140 21.86 -12.70 12.27
C MET A 140 21.12 -12.13 11.06
N CYS A 141 19.79 -12.18 11.09
CA CYS A 141 18.95 -11.87 9.93
C CYS A 141 18.04 -10.64 10.10
N PRO A 142 18.29 -9.66 11.00
CA PRO A 142 17.35 -8.57 11.23
C PRO A 142 17.34 -7.59 10.06
N VAL A 143 16.14 -7.09 9.72
CA VAL A 143 15.94 -5.93 8.88
C VAL A 143 15.30 -4.84 9.73
N LYS A 144 15.94 -3.65 9.79
CA LYS A 144 15.47 -2.53 10.62
C LYS A 144 14.71 -1.48 9.79
N ALA A 145 15.12 -1.29 8.54
CA ALA A 145 14.49 -0.34 7.64
C ALA A 145 13.15 -0.86 7.11
N ASN A 146 12.23 0.06 6.78
CA ASN A 146 10.98 -0.32 6.14
C ASN A 146 11.22 -0.70 4.66
N PRO A 147 10.56 -1.75 4.15
CA PRO A 147 10.62 -2.10 2.73
C PRO A 147 9.84 -1.07 1.87
N PRO A 148 10.28 -0.84 0.61
CA PRO A 148 11.48 -1.38 0.01
C PRO A 148 12.75 -0.68 0.55
N CYS A 149 13.81 -1.44 0.79
CA CYS A 149 15.09 -0.88 1.23
C CYS A 149 16.27 -1.74 0.75
N TRP A 150 17.43 -1.11 0.56
CA TRP A 150 18.67 -1.84 0.35
C TRP A 150 19.21 -2.39 1.67
N LEU A 151 19.73 -3.61 1.63
CA LEU A 151 20.41 -4.24 2.77
C LEU A 151 21.90 -3.86 2.83
N ASP A 152 22.39 -3.12 1.85
CA ASP A 152 23.77 -2.62 1.76
C ASP A 152 23.71 -1.19 1.21
N ASP A 153 24.33 -0.26 1.93
CA ASP A 153 24.33 1.19 1.61
C ASP A 153 25.11 1.54 0.33
N ARG A 154 25.81 0.56 -0.27
CA ARG A 154 26.55 0.74 -1.54
C ARG A 154 25.64 0.80 -2.76
N PHE A 155 24.39 0.42 -2.64
CA PHE A 155 23.45 0.39 -3.75
C PHE A 155 22.72 1.72 -3.93
N ILE A 156 22.68 2.16 -5.17
CA ILE A 156 21.91 3.31 -5.68
C ILE A 156 21.15 2.76 -6.87
N PRO A 157 19.87 2.80 -7.01
CA PRO A 157 18.96 3.94 -6.84
C PRO A 157 18.08 3.90 -5.59
N ASP A 158 17.22 4.93 -5.43
CA ASP A 158 16.23 4.99 -4.37
C ASP A 158 15.25 3.82 -4.47
N PRO A 159 15.18 2.94 -3.47
CA PRO A 159 14.32 1.76 -3.53
C PRO A 159 12.83 2.09 -3.63
N ASN A 160 12.39 3.29 -3.23
CA ASN A 160 11.00 3.72 -3.36
C ASN A 160 10.57 3.95 -4.81
N ASN A 161 11.54 4.16 -5.71
CA ASN A 161 11.34 4.35 -7.15
C ASN A 161 11.59 3.07 -7.96
N LEU A 162 11.74 1.92 -7.30
CA LEU A 162 11.94 0.64 -7.95
C LEU A 162 10.62 -0.13 -8.09
N ILE A 163 10.39 -0.70 -9.27
CA ILE A 163 9.27 -1.62 -9.53
C ILE A 163 9.85 -2.99 -9.88
N CYS A 164 9.56 -3.99 -9.06
CA CYS A 164 9.94 -5.38 -9.33
C CYS A 164 8.91 -6.03 -10.26
N PHE A 165 9.35 -6.39 -11.46
CA PHE A 165 8.63 -7.22 -12.44
C PHE A 165 9.11 -8.67 -12.36
N GLN A 166 8.45 -9.59 -13.08
CA GLN A 166 8.85 -11.00 -13.10
C GLN A 166 10.25 -11.18 -13.74
N ASN A 167 10.58 -10.37 -14.73
CA ASN A 167 11.83 -10.43 -15.50
C ASN A 167 12.91 -9.46 -15.03
N GLY A 168 12.73 -8.72 -13.92
CA GLY A 168 13.74 -7.81 -13.37
C GLY A 168 13.16 -6.63 -12.61
N VAL A 169 14.01 -5.66 -12.31
CA VAL A 169 13.66 -4.47 -11.52
C VAL A 169 13.83 -3.22 -12.37
N LEU A 170 12.76 -2.44 -12.53
CA LEU A 170 12.77 -1.18 -13.26
C LEU A 170 13.13 -0.03 -12.30
N ASP A 171 14.16 0.73 -12.63
CA ASP A 171 14.39 2.05 -12.06
C ASP A 171 13.51 3.07 -12.78
N VAL A 172 12.47 3.54 -12.08
CA VAL A 172 11.49 4.48 -12.63
C VAL A 172 12.13 5.83 -12.93
N GLU A 173 13.09 6.30 -12.13
CA GLU A 173 13.75 7.58 -12.38
C GLU A 173 14.54 7.56 -13.70
N GLU A 174 15.27 6.48 -13.96
CA GLU A 174 15.98 6.31 -15.22
C GLU A 174 15.00 6.14 -16.39
N TYR A 175 13.99 5.31 -16.24
CA TYR A 175 12.96 5.12 -17.27
C TYR A 175 12.26 6.43 -17.67
N LEU A 176 11.95 7.27 -16.71
CA LEU A 176 11.31 8.56 -17.01
C LEU A 176 12.23 9.56 -17.72
N ARG A 177 13.56 9.37 -17.66
CA ARG A 177 14.53 10.17 -18.41
C ARG A 177 14.75 9.67 -19.84
N GLY A 178 14.57 8.36 -20.08
CA GLY A 178 14.74 7.74 -21.39
C GLY A 178 14.70 6.22 -21.33
N PRO A 179 15.01 5.55 -22.43
CA PRO A 179 15.09 4.09 -22.47
C PRO A 179 16.10 3.58 -21.44
N THR A 180 15.71 2.58 -20.67
CA THR A 180 16.56 1.95 -19.65
C THR A 180 16.44 0.43 -19.71
N GLU A 181 17.48 -0.26 -19.24
CA GLU A 181 17.47 -1.70 -19.05
C GLU A 181 16.99 -2.04 -17.65
N LEU A 182 16.43 -3.24 -17.49
CA LEU A 182 16.06 -3.74 -16.17
C LEU A 182 17.32 -4.10 -15.37
N LEU A 183 17.31 -3.73 -14.10
CA LEU A 183 18.26 -4.26 -13.14
C LEU A 183 17.92 -5.73 -12.84
N PRO A 184 18.91 -6.58 -12.55
CA PRO A 184 18.64 -7.93 -12.09
C PRO A 184 17.96 -7.91 -10.72
N SER A 185 17.04 -8.87 -10.48
CA SER A 185 16.51 -9.11 -9.15
C SER A 185 17.63 -9.57 -8.22
N SER A 186 17.76 -8.96 -7.06
CA SER A 186 18.85 -9.26 -6.12
C SER A 186 18.35 -9.36 -4.68
N PRO A 187 18.88 -10.29 -3.87
CA PRO A 187 18.54 -10.41 -2.45
C PRO A 187 18.99 -9.21 -1.60
N PHE A 188 19.80 -8.31 -2.16
CA PHE A 188 20.14 -7.05 -1.49
C PHE A 188 18.97 -6.06 -1.44
N LEU A 189 18.02 -6.16 -2.34
CA LEU A 189 16.79 -5.38 -2.29
C LEU A 189 15.75 -6.10 -1.41
N PHE A 190 15.59 -5.65 -0.16
CA PHE A 190 14.52 -6.13 0.69
C PHE A 190 13.20 -5.48 0.27
N ASN A 191 12.51 -6.14 -0.63
CA ASN A 191 11.22 -5.75 -1.17
C ASN A 191 10.21 -6.89 -1.02
N LEU A 192 8.99 -6.59 -0.58
CA LEU A 192 7.95 -7.57 -0.25
C LEU A 192 6.92 -7.75 -1.38
N THR A 193 7.05 -7.00 -2.47
CA THR A 193 6.03 -6.93 -3.51
C THR A 193 6.63 -7.00 -4.90
N SER A 194 5.95 -7.67 -5.83
CA SER A 194 6.28 -7.66 -7.27
C SER A 194 5.00 -7.62 -8.10
N THR A 195 5.10 -7.14 -9.33
CA THR A 195 4.01 -7.26 -10.30
C THR A 195 3.91 -8.71 -10.78
N PRO A 196 2.71 -9.21 -11.16
CA PRO A 196 2.53 -10.58 -11.60
C PRO A 196 2.82 -10.81 -13.10
N TYR A 197 3.52 -9.90 -13.76
CA TYR A 197 3.82 -9.93 -15.20
C TYR A 197 5.21 -9.36 -15.47
N ASP A 198 5.71 -9.63 -16.68
CA ASP A 198 6.98 -9.12 -17.20
C ASP A 198 6.87 -7.64 -17.61
N PHE A 199 7.94 -6.88 -17.46
CA PHE A 199 8.09 -5.60 -18.12
C PHE A 199 8.38 -5.81 -19.60
N ASP A 200 7.58 -5.18 -20.45
CA ASP A 200 7.79 -5.15 -21.90
C ASP A 200 7.66 -3.70 -22.40
N ALA A 201 8.77 -3.12 -22.80
CA ALA A 201 8.83 -1.73 -23.29
C ALA A 201 8.01 -1.45 -24.57
N ASN A 202 7.56 -2.50 -25.28
CA ASN A 202 6.77 -2.41 -26.50
C ASN A 202 5.31 -2.81 -26.30
N ALA A 203 4.90 -3.16 -25.09
CA ALA A 203 3.55 -3.59 -24.79
C ALA A 203 2.53 -2.49 -25.09
N LYS A 204 1.35 -2.88 -25.55
CA LYS A 204 0.22 -1.99 -25.84
C LYS A 204 -1.01 -2.42 -25.05
N CYS A 205 -1.97 -1.49 -24.88
CA CYS A 205 -3.20 -1.75 -24.14
C CYS A 205 -4.45 -1.23 -24.89
N PRO A 206 -4.70 -1.64 -26.15
CA PRO A 206 -5.75 -1.06 -26.98
C PRO A 206 -7.16 -1.32 -26.44
N GLN A 207 -7.41 -2.44 -25.74
CA GLN A 207 -8.72 -2.70 -25.14
C GLN A 207 -8.95 -1.81 -23.93
N TRP A 208 -7.90 -1.56 -23.14
CA TRP A 208 -7.92 -0.63 -22.02
C TRP A 208 -8.21 0.80 -22.50
N GLU A 209 -7.50 1.29 -23.52
CA GLU A 209 -7.71 2.62 -24.11
C GLU A 209 -9.12 2.78 -24.64
N LYS A 210 -9.63 1.76 -25.35
CA LYS A 210 -11.02 1.73 -25.84
C LYS A 210 -12.02 1.78 -24.68
N PHE A 211 -11.81 0.99 -23.62
CA PHE A 211 -12.66 1.00 -22.44
C PHE A 211 -12.70 2.38 -21.78
N LEU A 212 -11.57 3.06 -21.66
CA LEU A 212 -11.51 4.41 -21.09
C LEU A 212 -12.23 5.45 -21.95
N SER A 213 -12.08 5.36 -23.28
CA SER A 213 -12.80 6.21 -24.24
C SER A 213 -14.32 6.07 -24.06
N GLU A 214 -14.83 4.84 -23.98
CA GLU A 214 -16.25 4.56 -23.78
C GLU A 214 -16.75 5.03 -22.39
N VAL A 215 -16.00 4.80 -21.32
CA VAL A 215 -16.40 5.15 -19.95
C VAL A 215 -16.39 6.66 -19.72
N PHE A 216 -15.40 7.36 -20.25
CA PHE A 216 -15.20 8.78 -20.00
C PHE A 216 -15.62 9.69 -21.18
N LEU A 217 -16.19 9.11 -22.25
CA LEU A 217 -16.65 9.87 -23.41
C LEU A 217 -15.54 10.75 -24.01
N ASP A 218 -14.34 10.20 -24.16
CA ASP A 218 -13.14 10.89 -24.65
C ASP A 218 -12.73 12.13 -23.83
N ASP A 219 -13.15 12.22 -22.57
CA ASP A 219 -12.67 13.26 -21.66
C ASP A 219 -11.20 13.00 -21.25
N PHE A 220 -10.30 13.64 -21.99
CA PHE A 220 -8.85 13.45 -21.82
C PHE A 220 -8.35 13.85 -20.42
N GLU A 221 -8.99 14.81 -19.73
CA GLU A 221 -8.59 15.23 -18.41
C GLU A 221 -8.93 14.15 -17.37
N ARG A 222 -10.08 13.48 -17.48
CA ARG A 222 -10.44 12.33 -16.62
C ARG A 222 -9.51 11.16 -16.86
N ILE A 223 -9.22 10.84 -18.13
CA ILE A 223 -8.27 9.78 -18.48
C ILE A 223 -6.89 10.12 -17.95
N ALA A 224 -6.45 11.39 -18.07
CA ALA A 224 -5.17 11.84 -17.53
C ALA A 224 -5.09 11.71 -16.01
N LEU A 225 -6.12 12.11 -15.27
CA LEU A 225 -6.18 11.94 -13.82
C LEU A 225 -6.06 10.46 -13.41
N LEU A 226 -6.80 9.58 -14.11
CA LEU A 226 -6.74 8.13 -13.84
C LEU A 226 -5.36 7.56 -14.16
N GLN A 227 -4.75 7.98 -15.27
CA GLN A 227 -3.41 7.58 -15.68
C GLN A 227 -2.35 7.97 -14.64
N GLU A 228 -2.42 9.20 -14.14
CA GLU A 228 -1.56 9.70 -13.06
C GLU A 228 -1.76 8.90 -11.78
N TRP A 229 -3.00 8.58 -11.43
CA TRP A 229 -3.32 7.79 -10.24
C TRP A 229 -2.77 6.37 -10.32
N PHE A 230 -2.89 5.72 -11.46
CA PHE A 230 -2.34 4.39 -11.69
C PHE A 230 -0.81 4.40 -11.55
N GLY A 231 -0.14 5.34 -12.20
CA GLY A 231 1.31 5.50 -12.12
C GLY A 231 1.78 5.81 -10.70
N TYR A 232 1.08 6.69 -9.99
CA TYR A 232 1.37 7.03 -8.59
C TYR A 232 1.27 5.81 -7.67
N ASN A 233 0.37 4.86 -7.95
CA ASN A 233 0.24 3.63 -7.18
C ASN A 233 1.31 2.58 -7.47
N MET A 234 2.07 2.68 -8.55
CA MET A 234 3.13 1.73 -8.88
C MET A 234 4.40 1.92 -8.04
N VAL A 235 4.68 3.14 -7.56
CA VAL A 235 5.86 3.51 -6.76
C VAL A 235 5.50 3.78 -5.30
N VAL A 236 6.49 3.76 -4.41
CA VAL A 236 6.28 4.10 -2.99
C VAL A 236 6.50 5.60 -2.80
N ASP A 237 5.49 6.38 -3.15
CA ASP A 237 5.48 7.84 -3.02
C ASP A 237 4.17 8.30 -2.38
N LEU A 238 4.24 9.09 -1.33
CA LEU A 238 3.10 9.72 -0.65
C LEU A 238 3.16 11.25 -0.75
N SER A 239 4.01 11.81 -1.61
CA SER A 239 4.28 13.27 -1.67
C SER A 239 3.04 14.09 -1.95
N GLN A 240 2.10 13.55 -2.70
CA GLN A 240 0.87 14.25 -3.08
C GLN A 240 -0.19 14.27 -1.96
N GLU A 241 -0.10 13.41 -0.95
CA GLU A 241 -1.08 13.31 0.15
C GLU A 241 -2.54 13.24 -0.34
N LYS A 242 -2.80 12.42 -1.36
CA LYS A 242 -4.11 12.30 -2.01
C LYS A 242 -4.73 10.92 -1.82
N LEU A 243 -6.05 10.90 -1.82
CA LEU A 243 -6.88 9.72 -2.01
C LEU A 243 -7.78 9.92 -3.23
N MET A 244 -8.20 8.83 -3.86
CA MET A 244 -9.06 8.85 -5.04
C MET A 244 -10.48 8.44 -4.69
N LEU A 245 -11.46 9.23 -5.12
CA LEU A 245 -12.89 8.93 -5.02
C LEU A 245 -13.48 8.73 -6.42
N PHE A 246 -13.91 7.50 -6.73
CA PHE A 246 -14.67 7.18 -7.92
C PHE A 246 -16.16 7.36 -7.63
N VAL A 247 -16.81 8.23 -8.37
CA VAL A 247 -18.24 8.54 -8.22
C VAL A 247 -18.96 8.23 -9.53
N GLY A 248 -20.09 7.57 -9.48
CA GLY A 248 -20.92 7.30 -10.67
C GLY A 248 -21.96 6.23 -10.41
N ARG A 249 -22.95 6.14 -11.27
CA ARG A 249 -24.06 5.18 -11.15
C ARG A 249 -23.58 3.73 -11.14
N PRO A 250 -24.41 2.77 -10.71
CA PRO A 250 -24.13 1.34 -10.91
C PRO A 250 -23.81 1.05 -12.37
N ALA A 251 -23.01 0.00 -12.63
CA ALA A 251 -22.59 -0.42 -13.96
C ALA A 251 -21.87 0.68 -14.80
N SER A 252 -21.19 1.64 -14.16
CA SER A 252 -20.46 2.73 -14.84
C SER A 252 -18.99 2.43 -15.15
N GLY A 253 -18.51 1.22 -14.89
CA GLY A 253 -17.10 0.83 -15.11
C GLY A 253 -16.18 0.99 -13.91
N LYS A 254 -16.64 1.55 -12.77
CA LYS A 254 -15.80 1.73 -11.55
C LYS A 254 -15.13 0.42 -11.09
N SER A 255 -15.91 -0.63 -10.90
CA SER A 255 -15.38 -1.92 -10.42
C SER A 255 -14.40 -2.53 -11.41
N THR A 256 -14.67 -2.44 -12.71
CA THR A 256 -13.74 -2.90 -13.75
C THR A 256 -12.42 -2.13 -13.71
N THR A 257 -12.48 -0.81 -13.51
CA THR A 257 -11.28 0.03 -13.35
C THR A 257 -10.47 -0.36 -12.10
N LEU A 258 -11.14 -0.68 -10.99
CA LEU A 258 -10.49 -1.16 -9.75
C LEU A 258 -9.88 -2.55 -9.93
N ASP A 259 -10.55 -3.46 -10.63
CA ASP A 259 -10.02 -4.80 -10.96
C ASP A 259 -8.74 -4.68 -11.81
N VAL A 260 -8.69 -3.74 -12.76
CA VAL A 260 -7.49 -3.45 -13.57
C VAL A 260 -6.38 -2.85 -12.70
N LEU A 261 -6.68 -1.92 -11.79
CA LEU A 261 -5.69 -1.38 -10.85
C LEU A 261 -5.09 -2.50 -9.98
N GLN A 262 -5.94 -3.41 -9.49
CA GLN A 262 -5.46 -4.56 -8.71
C GLN A 262 -4.60 -5.51 -9.55
N ALA A 263 -4.96 -5.76 -10.79
CA ALA A 263 -4.17 -6.59 -11.71
C ALA A 263 -2.82 -5.95 -12.05
N LEU A 264 -2.80 -4.62 -12.24
CA LEU A 264 -1.58 -3.85 -12.48
C LEU A 264 -0.60 -3.94 -11.30
N LEU A 265 -1.09 -3.78 -10.08
CA LEU A 265 -0.25 -3.74 -8.88
C LEU A 265 0.10 -5.14 -8.36
N GLY A 266 -0.73 -6.13 -8.62
CA GLY A 266 -0.66 -7.44 -8.01
C GLY A 266 -1.33 -7.49 -6.63
N LYS A 267 -1.69 -8.71 -6.19
CA LYS A 267 -2.41 -8.95 -4.93
C LYS A 267 -1.61 -8.56 -3.68
N ASP A 268 -0.29 -8.58 -3.77
CA ASP A 268 0.57 -8.26 -2.63
C ASP A 268 0.62 -6.76 -2.32
N LYS A 269 0.46 -5.92 -3.35
CA LYS A 269 0.46 -4.45 -3.23
C LYS A 269 -0.92 -3.87 -2.98
N CYS A 270 -1.99 -4.57 -3.37
CA CYS A 270 -3.34 -4.05 -3.37
C CYS A 270 -4.25 -4.83 -2.45
N VAL A 271 -4.81 -4.17 -1.45
CA VAL A 271 -5.68 -4.77 -0.44
C VAL A 271 -7.11 -4.29 -0.62
N ALA A 272 -8.05 -5.23 -0.69
CA ALA A 272 -9.46 -4.91 -0.54
C ALA A 272 -9.77 -4.61 0.93
N SER A 273 -10.39 -3.48 1.22
CA SER A 273 -10.74 -3.04 2.56
C SER A 273 -12.17 -2.50 2.61
N SER A 274 -12.64 -2.16 3.80
CA SER A 274 -13.92 -1.50 4.01
C SER A 274 -13.83 -0.55 5.20
N PHE A 275 -14.76 0.40 5.32
CA PHE A 275 -14.84 1.27 6.50
C PHE A 275 -14.92 0.47 7.80
N LYS A 276 -15.68 -0.63 7.81
CA LYS A 276 -15.76 -1.52 8.96
C LYS A 276 -14.42 -2.15 9.33
N HIS A 277 -13.64 -2.59 8.33
CA HIS A 277 -12.31 -3.15 8.57
C HIS A 277 -11.36 -2.10 9.14
N LEU A 278 -11.35 -0.89 8.61
CA LEU A 278 -10.47 0.19 9.08
C LEU A 278 -10.73 0.58 10.55
N CYS A 279 -11.96 0.39 11.03
CA CYS A 279 -12.33 0.63 12.43
C CYS A 279 -12.07 -0.57 13.36
N SER A 280 -11.67 -1.72 12.84
CA SER A 280 -11.44 -2.92 13.66
C SER A 280 -10.04 -2.94 14.26
N ASP A 281 -9.87 -3.62 15.39
CA ASP A 281 -8.60 -3.70 16.14
C ASP A 281 -7.42 -4.14 15.28
N PHE A 282 -7.63 -5.03 14.31
CA PHE A 282 -6.59 -5.58 13.43
C PHE A 282 -6.70 -5.07 11.99
N GLY A 283 -7.55 -4.09 11.73
CA GLY A 283 -7.88 -3.62 10.38
C GLY A 283 -6.72 -2.99 9.61
N LEU A 284 -5.74 -2.45 10.32
CA LEU A 284 -4.56 -1.83 9.72
C LEU A 284 -3.44 -2.83 9.37
N ARG A 285 -3.49 -4.06 9.91
CA ARG A 285 -2.44 -5.06 9.65
C ARG A 285 -2.25 -5.36 8.15
N PRO A 286 -3.30 -5.57 7.35
CA PRO A 286 -3.14 -5.82 5.90
C PRO A 286 -2.46 -4.65 5.16
N LEU A 287 -2.57 -3.42 5.68
CA LEU A 287 -2.00 -2.22 5.08
C LEU A 287 -0.49 -2.07 5.30
N LEU A 288 0.14 -2.87 6.18
CA LEU A 288 1.56 -2.73 6.52
C LEU A 288 2.50 -2.84 5.31
N ASN A 289 2.15 -3.68 4.34
CA ASN A 289 2.97 -3.97 3.16
C ASN A 289 2.26 -3.56 1.85
N ALA A 290 1.04 -3.04 1.94
CA ALA A 290 0.26 -2.62 0.78
C ALA A 290 0.60 -1.18 0.38
N THR A 291 0.61 -0.92 -0.92
CA THR A 291 0.72 0.43 -1.49
C THR A 291 -0.63 1.01 -1.90
N ALA A 292 -1.64 0.15 -2.08
CA ALA A 292 -3.00 0.55 -2.41
C ALA A 292 -4.04 -0.19 -1.56
N ALA A 293 -5.06 0.52 -1.11
CA ALA A 293 -6.27 -0.03 -0.51
C ALA A 293 -7.49 0.38 -1.35
N ILE A 294 -8.27 -0.61 -1.74
CA ILE A 294 -9.48 -0.42 -2.53
C ILE A 294 -10.69 -0.64 -1.62
N LEU A 295 -11.59 0.33 -1.57
CA LEU A 295 -12.87 0.24 -0.89
C LEU A 295 -13.98 0.22 -1.95
N HIS A 296 -14.51 -0.99 -2.21
CA HIS A 296 -15.64 -1.18 -3.11
C HIS A 296 -16.94 -0.80 -2.40
N ASP A 297 -17.87 -0.18 -3.15
CA ASP A 297 -19.23 0.15 -2.69
C ASP A 297 -19.26 0.65 -1.24
N ALA A 298 -18.54 1.73 -1.02
CA ALA A 298 -18.32 2.28 0.31
C ALA A 298 -19.61 2.95 0.85
N HIS A 299 -20.65 2.12 1.10
CA HIS A 299 -21.72 2.53 1.97
C HIS A 299 -21.17 2.66 3.39
N VAL A 300 -21.33 3.85 3.96
CA VAL A 300 -21.06 4.03 5.38
C VAL A 300 -22.21 3.37 6.16
N PRO A 301 -22.00 2.21 6.78
CA PRO A 301 -23.08 1.57 7.54
C PRO A 301 -23.50 2.50 8.69
N ARG A 302 -24.78 2.68 8.93
CA ARG A 302 -25.31 3.49 10.05
C ARG A 302 -24.78 3.08 11.43
N GLN A 303 -24.22 1.88 11.54
CA GLN A 303 -23.65 1.27 12.76
C GLN A 303 -22.13 1.47 12.92
N VAL A 304 -21.43 1.95 11.89
CA VAL A 304 -19.98 2.22 11.95
C VAL A 304 -19.79 3.70 12.15
N ASP A 305 -18.95 4.07 13.11
CA ASP A 305 -18.54 5.46 13.25
C ASP A 305 -17.64 5.84 12.07
N ALA A 306 -18.27 6.35 11.01
CA ALA A 306 -17.60 6.82 9.80
C ALA A 306 -16.47 7.81 10.13
N THR A 307 -16.60 8.54 11.22
CA THR A 307 -15.61 9.52 11.68
C THR A 307 -14.28 8.85 11.95
N VAL A 308 -14.28 7.70 12.66
CA VAL A 308 -13.06 6.97 13.01
C VAL A 308 -12.34 6.44 11.76
N ALA A 309 -13.09 5.86 10.81
CA ALA A 309 -12.50 5.37 9.56
C ALA A 309 -11.90 6.51 8.73
N LEU A 310 -12.61 7.64 8.64
CA LEU A 310 -12.14 8.82 7.90
C LEU A 310 -10.94 9.49 8.56
N GLU A 311 -10.89 9.54 9.90
CA GLU A 311 -9.72 10.00 10.63
C GLU A 311 -8.51 9.08 10.40
N THR A 312 -8.72 7.78 10.39
CA THR A 312 -7.68 6.79 10.07
C THR A 312 -7.15 6.98 8.65
N ILE A 313 -8.03 7.10 7.65
CA ILE A 313 -7.64 7.38 6.25
C ILE A 313 -6.87 8.69 6.16
N LYS A 314 -7.38 9.74 6.82
CA LYS A 314 -6.74 11.06 6.85
C LYS A 314 -5.32 11.01 7.42
N SER A 315 -5.13 10.29 8.52
CA SER A 315 -3.82 10.11 9.15
C SER A 315 -2.86 9.36 8.22
N ILE A 316 -3.29 8.27 7.61
CA ILE A 316 -2.45 7.49 6.69
C ILE A 316 -2.07 8.33 5.45
N VAL A 317 -3.06 8.98 4.82
CA VAL A 317 -2.83 9.85 3.65
C VAL A 317 -1.94 11.06 4.00
N GLY A 318 -2.07 11.58 5.23
CA GLY A 318 -1.25 12.68 5.77
C GLY A 318 0.13 12.26 6.25
N ARG A 319 0.52 10.98 6.09
CA ARG A 319 1.81 10.42 6.54
C ARG A 319 2.02 10.45 8.06
N ASP A 320 0.94 10.56 8.82
CA ASP A 320 1.02 10.47 10.27
C ASP A 320 1.41 9.05 10.69
N GLU A 321 2.07 8.94 11.83
CA GLU A 321 2.38 7.67 12.44
C GLU A 321 1.14 7.07 13.08
N VAL A 322 0.90 5.78 12.83
CA VAL A 322 -0.22 5.02 13.39
C VAL A 322 0.27 3.79 14.14
N SER A 323 -0.47 3.37 15.15
CA SER A 323 -0.19 2.10 15.84
C SER A 323 -0.94 0.97 15.15
N VAL A 324 -0.25 -0.13 14.87
CA VAL A 324 -0.83 -1.30 14.20
C VAL A 324 -0.88 -2.49 15.14
N ASN A 325 -2.10 -2.92 15.48
CA ASN A 325 -2.34 -4.12 16.28
C ASN A 325 -2.14 -5.37 15.41
N ARG A 326 -1.51 -6.40 16.00
CA ARG A 326 -1.26 -7.68 15.34
C ARG A 326 -1.65 -8.83 16.24
N LYS A 327 -2.39 -9.78 15.70
CA LYS A 327 -2.79 -10.98 16.46
C LYS A 327 -1.56 -11.81 16.82
N TYR A 328 -1.40 -12.15 18.07
CA TYR A 328 -0.28 -12.94 18.63
C TYR A 328 1.12 -12.32 18.50
N LEU A 329 1.22 -11.07 18.08
CA LEU A 329 2.49 -10.35 18.00
C LEU A 329 2.38 -9.02 18.75
N PRO A 330 3.49 -8.44 19.22
CA PRO A 330 3.48 -7.12 19.85
C PRO A 330 2.90 -6.05 18.91
N ILE A 331 2.22 -5.07 19.49
CA ILE A 331 1.77 -3.87 18.77
C ILE A 331 2.97 -3.20 18.11
N LEU A 332 2.81 -2.76 16.89
CA LEU A 332 3.80 -1.92 16.21
C LEU A 332 3.41 -0.45 16.42
N PRO A 333 4.11 0.27 17.30
CA PRO A 333 3.90 1.72 17.45
C PRO A 333 4.57 2.47 16.29
N ASN A 334 4.12 3.68 16.03
CA ASN A 334 4.77 4.65 15.15
C ASN A 334 5.04 4.13 13.72
N CYS A 335 4.07 3.38 13.16
CA CYS A 335 4.16 2.89 11.79
C CYS A 335 3.75 3.98 10.80
N LYS A 336 4.57 4.23 9.79
CA LYS A 336 4.18 4.98 8.59
C LYS A 336 3.70 3.98 7.54
N LEU A 337 2.42 4.06 7.19
CA LEU A 337 1.82 3.23 6.16
C LEU A 337 1.92 3.92 4.81
N SER A 338 2.43 3.22 3.80
CA SER A 338 2.60 3.76 2.44
C SER A 338 1.38 3.50 1.54
N CYS A 339 0.21 3.34 2.14
CA CYS A 339 -1.00 2.91 1.46
C CYS A 339 -1.83 4.10 0.95
N ARG A 340 -2.23 4.07 -0.31
CA ARG A 340 -3.15 5.03 -0.94
C ARG A 340 -4.53 4.44 -1.03
N PHE A 341 -5.54 5.26 -0.84
CA PHE A 341 -6.92 4.80 -0.85
C PHE A 341 -7.62 5.16 -2.16
N THR A 342 -8.25 4.15 -2.78
CA THR A 342 -9.21 4.33 -3.88
C THR A 342 -10.57 3.86 -3.38
N ILE A 343 -11.53 4.78 -3.30
CA ILE A 343 -12.87 4.56 -2.76
C ILE A 343 -13.86 4.68 -3.92
N ALA A 344 -14.68 3.66 -4.13
CA ALA A 344 -15.76 3.71 -5.12
C ALA A 344 -17.12 3.85 -4.42
N VAL A 345 -17.91 4.81 -4.91
CA VAL A 345 -19.27 5.07 -4.41
C VAL A 345 -20.25 5.22 -5.57
N ASN A 346 -21.49 4.85 -5.37
CA ASN A 346 -22.54 5.06 -6.35
C ASN A 346 -23.11 6.48 -6.28
N GLU A 347 -23.18 7.02 -5.07
CA GLU A 347 -23.63 8.37 -4.77
C GLU A 347 -22.62 9.02 -3.83
N LEU A 348 -22.59 10.33 -3.79
CA LEU A 348 -21.72 11.08 -2.90
C LEU A 348 -22.10 10.76 -1.44
N PRO A 349 -21.14 10.29 -0.61
CA PRO A 349 -21.46 9.92 0.75
C PRO A 349 -21.75 11.17 1.60
N GLU A 350 -22.77 11.08 2.47
CA GLU A 350 -22.92 12.02 3.56
C GLU A 350 -21.77 11.83 4.55
N LEU A 351 -20.83 12.76 4.57
CA LEU A 351 -19.68 12.70 5.45
C LEU A 351 -19.90 13.60 6.67
N PRO A 352 -19.45 13.19 7.87
CA PRO A 352 -19.56 14.02 9.05
C PRO A 352 -18.73 15.31 8.92
N ASP A 353 -19.09 16.34 9.64
CA ASP A 353 -18.49 17.70 9.67
C ASP A 353 -16.94 17.78 9.67
N HIS A 354 -16.26 16.72 10.09
CA HIS A 354 -14.80 16.66 10.12
C HIS A 354 -14.16 16.29 8.77
N ALA A 355 -14.96 15.95 7.76
CA ALA A 355 -14.48 15.54 6.44
C ALA A 355 -13.87 16.68 5.60
N ARG A 356 -14.02 17.95 6.02
CA ARG A 356 -13.42 19.10 5.32
C ARG A 356 -11.90 19.02 5.18
N ALA A 357 -11.23 18.36 6.14
CA ALA A 357 -9.80 18.10 6.06
C ALA A 357 -9.44 17.07 4.97
N LEU A 358 -10.39 16.21 4.57
CA LEU A 358 -10.24 15.26 3.46
C LEU A 358 -10.43 15.92 2.09
N GLU A 359 -11.19 17.00 2.01
CA GLU A 359 -11.44 17.71 0.74
C GLU A 359 -10.13 18.08 0.02
N ARG A 360 -9.17 18.64 0.75
CA ARG A 360 -7.86 19.01 0.18
C ARG A 360 -7.05 17.79 -0.27
N ARG A 361 -7.35 16.60 0.28
CA ARG A 361 -6.69 15.34 -0.03
C ARG A 361 -7.44 14.52 -1.09
N LEU A 362 -8.60 14.98 -1.51
CA LEU A 362 -9.46 14.28 -2.45
C LEU A 362 -9.06 14.54 -3.90
N CYS A 363 -8.92 13.48 -4.69
CA CYS A 363 -9.03 13.50 -6.13
C CYS A 363 -10.36 12.84 -6.49
N LEU A 364 -11.27 13.57 -7.15
CA LEU A 364 -12.58 13.07 -7.54
C LEU A 364 -12.57 12.72 -9.03
N LEU A 365 -12.90 11.47 -9.34
CA LEU A 365 -13.08 10.99 -10.70
C LEU A 365 -14.55 10.58 -10.90
N TYR A 366 -15.26 11.33 -11.72
CA TYR A 366 -16.66 11.07 -12.02
C TYR A 366 -16.81 10.19 -13.27
N PHE A 367 -17.62 9.13 -13.16
CA PHE A 367 -17.96 8.18 -14.21
C PHE A 367 -19.34 8.56 -14.78
N PRO A 368 -19.40 9.22 -15.95
CA PRO A 368 -20.64 9.80 -16.47
C PRO A 368 -21.58 8.75 -17.06
N GLU A 369 -21.04 7.69 -17.66
CA GLU A 369 -21.80 6.68 -18.37
C GLU A 369 -22.30 5.55 -17.46
N THR A 370 -23.38 4.90 -17.90
CA THR A 370 -23.84 3.63 -17.34
C THR A 370 -24.04 2.60 -18.45
N PHE A 371 -23.60 1.39 -18.19
CA PHE A 371 -23.70 0.26 -19.12
C PHE A 371 -24.78 -0.74 -18.66
N GLU A 372 -25.71 -0.31 -17.81
CA GLU A 372 -26.78 -1.16 -17.30
C GLU A 372 -27.57 -1.78 -18.47
N GLY A 373 -27.69 -3.11 -18.45
CA GLY A 373 -28.33 -3.89 -19.52
C GLY A 373 -27.48 -4.12 -20.79
N ARG A 374 -26.26 -3.56 -20.85
CA ARG A 374 -25.30 -3.77 -21.96
C ARG A 374 -23.87 -4.05 -21.46
N GLU A 375 -23.77 -4.65 -20.26
CA GLU A 375 -22.48 -4.94 -19.65
C GLU A 375 -21.70 -6.02 -20.40
N ASP A 376 -20.45 -5.75 -20.73
CA ASP A 376 -19.52 -6.77 -21.22
C ASP A 376 -18.80 -7.45 -20.03
N ARG A 377 -19.31 -8.61 -19.63
CA ARG A 377 -18.77 -9.39 -18.50
C ARG A 377 -17.37 -9.95 -18.76
N THR A 378 -16.94 -9.99 -20.03
CA THR A 378 -15.63 -10.55 -20.41
C THR A 378 -14.48 -9.56 -20.19
N LEU A 379 -14.78 -8.26 -19.97
CA LEU A 379 -13.77 -7.23 -19.71
C LEU A 379 -12.89 -7.56 -18.51
N LYS A 380 -13.47 -8.12 -17.45
CA LYS A 380 -12.74 -8.52 -16.23
C LYS A 380 -11.63 -9.55 -16.48
N ASP A 381 -11.79 -10.39 -17.51
CA ASP A 381 -10.80 -11.41 -17.87
C ASP A 381 -9.83 -10.94 -18.97
N ARG A 382 -10.25 -9.96 -19.78
CA ARG A 382 -9.47 -9.49 -20.93
C ARG A 382 -8.54 -8.34 -20.57
N LEU A 383 -9.03 -7.32 -19.85
CA LEU A 383 -8.25 -6.14 -19.51
C LEU A 383 -7.00 -6.45 -18.66
N PRO A 384 -7.05 -7.34 -17.65
CA PRO A 384 -5.86 -7.72 -16.90
C PRO A 384 -4.72 -8.33 -17.74
N LYS A 385 -5.04 -8.91 -18.90
CA LYS A 385 -4.01 -9.47 -19.81
C LYS A 385 -3.18 -8.39 -20.50
N GLU A 386 -3.67 -7.16 -20.56
CA GLU A 386 -2.95 -6.00 -21.08
C GLU A 386 -2.11 -5.29 -19.99
N ALA A 387 -1.96 -5.88 -18.79
CA ALA A 387 -1.25 -5.27 -17.67
C ALA A 387 0.15 -4.73 -18.02
N PRO A 388 1.00 -5.39 -18.86
CA PRO A 388 2.27 -4.82 -19.28
C PRO A 388 2.11 -3.49 -20.04
N GLY A 389 1.15 -3.39 -20.96
CA GLY A 389 0.85 -2.17 -21.70
C GLY A 389 0.23 -1.10 -20.80
N ILE A 390 -0.66 -1.50 -19.88
CA ILE A 390 -1.25 -0.60 -18.88
C ILE A 390 -0.18 -0.05 -17.95
N ALA A 391 0.88 -0.82 -17.64
CA ALA A 391 2.01 -0.34 -16.86
C ALA A 391 2.75 0.80 -17.57
N LEU A 392 3.02 0.68 -18.87
CA LEU A 392 3.62 1.75 -19.65
C LEU A 392 2.71 2.99 -19.71
N TRP A 393 1.42 2.78 -19.96
CA TRP A 393 0.41 3.82 -19.95
C TRP A 393 0.39 4.55 -18.59
N ALA A 394 0.45 3.83 -17.48
CA ALA A 394 0.48 4.38 -16.13
C ALA A 394 1.78 5.15 -15.84
N LEU A 395 2.94 4.66 -16.30
CA LEU A 395 4.24 5.34 -16.15
C LEU A 395 4.27 6.68 -16.89
N GLU A 396 3.60 6.81 -18.05
CA GLU A 396 3.43 8.12 -18.70
C GLU A 396 2.60 9.09 -17.85
N GLY A 397 1.58 8.60 -17.16
CA GLY A 397 0.84 9.38 -16.17
C GLY A 397 1.73 9.84 -15.01
N LEU A 398 2.58 8.95 -14.49
CA LEU A 398 3.54 9.29 -13.44
C LEU A 398 4.55 10.35 -13.91
N ARG A 399 5.03 10.25 -15.16
CA ARG A 399 5.91 11.26 -15.76
C ARG A 399 5.25 12.64 -15.75
N ARG A 400 3.99 12.71 -16.19
CA ARG A 400 3.21 13.96 -16.19
C ARG A 400 3.01 14.48 -14.77
N LEU A 401 2.58 13.63 -13.83
CA LEU A 401 2.38 13.98 -12.42
C LEU A 401 3.64 14.59 -11.79
N ARG A 402 4.79 13.95 -11.98
CA ARG A 402 6.07 14.45 -11.46
C ARG A 402 6.48 15.79 -12.07
N LYS A 403 6.25 15.96 -13.39
CA LYS A 403 6.56 17.22 -14.09
C LYS A 403 5.70 18.37 -13.61
N GLN A 404 4.41 18.16 -13.38
CA GLN A 404 3.48 19.23 -12.95
C GLN A 404 3.34 19.33 -11.42
N ASN A 405 3.88 18.35 -10.67
CA ASN A 405 3.83 18.25 -9.21
C ASN A 405 2.43 18.34 -8.60
N ARG A 406 1.41 17.97 -9.34
CA ARG A 406 0.00 17.92 -8.92
C ARG A 406 -0.80 17.04 -9.86
N PHE A 407 -1.88 16.46 -9.34
CA PHE A 407 -2.85 15.74 -10.18
C PHE A 407 -3.61 16.68 -11.10
N THR A 408 -3.92 16.23 -12.31
CA THR A 408 -4.84 16.88 -13.21
C THR A 408 -6.22 16.98 -12.55
N LEU A 409 -6.81 18.16 -12.55
CA LEU A 409 -8.18 18.38 -12.09
C LEU A 409 -9.10 18.48 -13.32
N PRO A 410 -9.93 17.46 -13.62
CA PRO A 410 -10.82 17.51 -14.75
C PRO A 410 -11.83 18.64 -14.60
N THR A 411 -11.94 19.50 -15.60
CA THR A 411 -12.89 20.62 -15.64
C THR A 411 -14.33 20.11 -15.50
N SER A 412 -14.62 18.97 -16.11
CA SER A 412 -15.91 18.28 -16.05
C SER A 412 -16.25 17.69 -14.66
N SER A 413 -15.28 17.57 -13.76
CA SER A 413 -15.50 17.10 -12.37
C SER A 413 -15.79 18.24 -11.40
N ILE A 414 -15.60 19.51 -11.80
CA ILE A 414 -15.80 20.68 -10.93
C ILE A 414 -17.23 20.75 -10.38
N PRO A 415 -18.30 20.61 -11.19
CA PRO A 415 -19.68 20.66 -10.67
C PRO A 415 -19.95 19.57 -9.61
N VAL A 416 -19.47 18.35 -9.85
CA VAL A 416 -19.63 17.23 -8.92
C VAL A 416 -18.83 17.48 -7.64
N LEU A 417 -17.66 18.08 -7.74
CA LEU A 417 -16.85 18.46 -6.57
C LEU A 417 -17.53 19.58 -5.74
N GLU A 418 -18.17 20.53 -6.39
CA GLU A 418 -18.93 21.58 -5.72
C GLU A 418 -20.18 21.01 -5.01
N GLU A 419 -20.89 20.10 -5.68
CA GLU A 419 -21.98 19.36 -5.06
C GLU A 419 -21.48 18.57 -3.83
N PHE A 420 -20.38 17.84 -3.96
CA PHE A 420 -19.75 17.14 -2.82
C PHE A 420 -19.39 18.09 -1.66
N ARG A 421 -18.88 19.27 -1.96
CA ARG A 421 -18.58 20.31 -0.94
C ARG A 421 -19.83 20.73 -0.16
N ARG A 422 -20.98 20.81 -0.81
CA ARG A 422 -22.26 21.14 -0.16
C ARG A 422 -22.66 20.02 0.82
N PHE A 423 -22.59 18.77 0.39
CA PHE A 423 -22.92 17.61 1.25
C PHE A 423 -22.00 17.46 2.48
N ILE A 424 -20.72 17.78 2.35
CA ILE A 424 -19.75 17.70 3.46
C ILE A 424 -20.02 18.78 4.53
N THR A 425 -20.65 19.87 4.14
CA THR A 425 -20.86 21.01 5.05
C THR A 425 -22.34 21.42 5.01
N PRO A 426 -23.22 20.83 5.82
CA PRO A 426 -24.64 21.19 5.85
C PRO A 426 -24.87 22.71 6.02
N ILE A 427 -23.93 23.41 6.67
CA ILE A 427 -24.00 24.88 6.78
C ILE A 427 -23.80 25.56 5.41
N ALA A 428 -22.99 24.98 4.50
CA ALA A 428 -22.83 25.53 3.17
C ALA A 428 -24.09 25.35 2.33
N GLU A 429 -24.78 24.22 2.48
CA GLU A 429 -26.08 23.96 1.85
C GLU A 429 -27.15 24.91 2.39
N PHE A 430 -27.23 25.06 3.71
CA PHE A 430 -28.10 26.06 4.33
C PHE A 430 -27.82 27.50 3.80
N ILE A 431 -26.56 27.87 3.66
CA ILE A 431 -26.19 29.18 3.09
C ILE A 431 -26.66 29.30 1.64
N TYR A 432 -26.44 28.26 0.84
CA TYR A 432 -26.83 28.25 -0.56
C TYR A 432 -28.34 28.31 -0.75
N GLU A 433 -29.11 27.56 0.05
CA GLU A 433 -30.56 27.48 -0.09
C GLU A 433 -31.29 28.64 0.58
N CYS A 434 -30.77 29.15 1.70
CA CYS A 434 -31.49 30.02 2.60
C CYS A 434 -30.92 31.42 2.69
N CYS A 435 -29.70 31.67 2.21
CA CYS A 435 -29.02 32.95 2.40
C CYS A 435 -28.74 33.67 1.09
N GLU A 436 -28.82 34.99 1.16
CA GLU A 436 -28.34 35.92 0.15
C GLU A 436 -27.08 36.61 0.68
N VAL A 437 -25.99 36.52 -0.09
CA VAL A 437 -24.67 37.09 0.28
C VAL A 437 -24.46 38.38 -0.50
N ASP A 438 -24.55 39.49 0.19
CA ASP A 438 -24.35 40.85 -0.36
C ASP A 438 -23.80 41.78 0.73
N GLU A 439 -22.85 42.65 0.41
CA GLU A 439 -22.17 43.55 1.36
C GLU A 439 -23.13 44.48 2.10
N SER A 440 -24.24 44.85 1.50
CA SER A 440 -25.29 45.70 2.08
C SER A 440 -26.17 44.96 3.09
N ASN A 441 -26.20 43.65 3.04
CA ASN A 441 -27.06 42.82 3.85
C ASN A 441 -26.51 42.63 5.28
N TRP A 442 -27.41 42.43 6.21
CA TRP A 442 -27.09 41.97 7.55
C TRP A 442 -28.22 41.16 8.19
N ILE A 443 -27.87 40.31 9.15
CA ILE A 443 -28.81 39.52 9.93
C ILE A 443 -28.35 39.38 11.38
N SER A 444 -29.33 39.27 12.30
CA SER A 444 -29.04 38.97 13.68
C SER A 444 -28.45 37.56 13.85
N LYS A 445 -27.42 37.41 14.69
CA LYS A 445 -26.82 36.10 15.03
C LYS A 445 -27.82 35.12 15.63
N MET A 446 -28.88 35.60 16.21
CA MET A 446 -29.93 34.79 16.77
C MET A 446 -30.87 34.29 15.66
N GLN A 447 -31.32 35.18 14.79
CA GLN A 447 -32.21 34.83 13.70
C GLN A 447 -31.61 33.81 12.72
N ILE A 448 -30.36 34.02 12.31
CA ILE A 448 -29.70 33.06 11.39
C ILE A 448 -29.48 31.69 12.05
N TYR A 449 -29.19 31.68 13.37
CA TYR A 449 -29.05 30.42 14.09
C TYR A 449 -30.41 29.72 14.29
N ASP A 450 -31.47 30.44 14.55
CA ASP A 450 -32.83 29.88 14.69
C ASP A 450 -33.32 29.32 13.35
N ALA A 451 -33.06 30.02 12.26
CA ALA A 451 -33.33 29.51 10.91
C ALA A 451 -32.52 28.23 10.61
N TRP A 452 -31.22 28.21 10.95
CA TRP A 452 -30.37 27.03 10.86
C TRP A 452 -30.94 25.85 11.67
N VAL A 453 -31.38 26.07 12.89
CA VAL A 453 -31.93 25.03 13.77
C VAL A 453 -33.16 24.40 13.13
N ASN A 454 -34.05 25.22 12.57
CA ASN A 454 -35.28 24.73 11.94
C ASN A 454 -35.01 24.02 10.61
N TRP A 455 -34.14 24.59 9.77
CA TRP A 455 -33.67 23.95 8.54
C TRP A 455 -32.98 22.61 8.81
N ALA A 456 -32.04 22.55 9.77
CA ALA A 456 -31.33 21.34 10.12
C ALA A 456 -32.27 20.23 10.63
N ARG A 457 -33.26 20.57 11.44
CA ARG A 457 -34.28 19.61 11.91
C ARG A 457 -35.13 19.06 10.78
N GLU A 458 -35.54 19.91 9.85
CA GLU A 458 -36.29 19.49 8.67
C GLU A 458 -35.51 18.50 7.82
N HIS A 459 -34.17 18.68 7.73
CA HIS A 459 -33.26 17.80 7.00
C HIS A 459 -32.71 16.63 7.85
N GLY A 460 -33.28 16.38 9.05
CA GLY A 460 -32.88 15.27 9.90
C GLY A 460 -31.50 15.43 10.57
N LEU A 461 -30.93 16.63 10.55
CA LEU A 461 -29.59 16.94 11.05
C LEU A 461 -29.64 17.43 12.51
N ARG A 462 -28.52 17.28 13.23
CA ARG A 462 -28.33 17.87 14.56
C ARG A 462 -27.74 19.29 14.41
N PRO A 463 -28.45 20.35 14.81
CA PRO A 463 -28.01 21.71 14.57
C PRO A 463 -26.74 22.13 15.34
N GLY A 464 -26.37 21.40 16.40
CA GLY A 464 -25.23 21.73 17.25
C GLY A 464 -25.46 22.97 18.13
N VAL A 465 -24.37 23.50 18.75
CA VAL A 465 -24.43 24.69 19.60
C VAL A 465 -24.15 25.95 18.81
N ARG A 466 -24.79 27.07 19.17
CA ARG A 466 -24.72 28.36 18.47
C ARG A 466 -23.29 28.89 18.28
N SER A 467 -22.41 28.72 19.25
CA SER A 467 -21.02 29.17 19.14
C SER A 467 -20.26 28.45 18.01
N ARG A 468 -20.44 27.12 17.91
CA ARG A 468 -19.82 26.31 16.84
C ARG A 468 -20.45 26.60 15.48
N PHE A 469 -21.76 26.78 15.40
CA PHE A 469 -22.43 27.25 14.18
C PHE A 469 -21.84 28.57 13.71
N GLY A 470 -21.71 29.58 14.58
CA GLY A 470 -21.19 30.89 14.20
C GLY A 470 -19.76 30.85 13.63
N GLN A 471 -18.88 30.05 14.23
CA GLN A 471 -17.52 29.86 13.71
C GLN A 471 -17.53 29.22 12.30
N ARG A 472 -18.34 28.18 12.10
CA ARG A 472 -18.47 27.48 10.83
C ARG A 472 -19.12 28.34 9.76
N PHE A 473 -20.16 29.08 10.12
CA PHE A 473 -20.89 29.97 9.22
C PHE A 473 -19.96 31.06 8.66
N LEU A 474 -19.19 31.74 9.51
CA LEU A 474 -18.18 32.72 9.09
C LEU A 474 -17.10 32.12 8.21
N ALA A 475 -16.70 30.89 8.47
CA ALA A 475 -15.69 30.22 7.65
C ALA A 475 -16.19 29.89 6.23
N GLN A 476 -17.50 29.87 5.98
CA GLN A 476 -18.09 29.63 4.64
C GLN A 476 -18.26 30.93 3.82
N ILE A 477 -18.35 32.07 4.48
CA ILE A 477 -18.59 33.35 3.83
C ILE A 477 -17.44 34.31 4.19
N PRO A 478 -16.31 34.31 3.44
CA PRO A 478 -15.12 35.09 3.78
C PRO A 478 -15.36 36.59 3.89
N MET A 479 -16.34 37.13 3.15
CA MET A 479 -16.73 38.55 3.18
C MET A 479 -17.64 38.90 4.37
N CYS A 480 -18.16 37.91 5.10
CA CYS A 480 -19.04 38.15 6.22
C CYS A 480 -18.25 38.57 7.45
N THR A 481 -18.68 39.66 8.06
CA THR A 481 -18.04 40.21 9.27
C THR A 481 -19.01 40.24 10.45
N VAL A 482 -18.42 40.28 11.65
CA VAL A 482 -19.18 40.35 12.91
C VAL A 482 -19.23 41.78 13.36
N ASP A 483 -20.46 42.29 13.64
CA ASP A 483 -20.68 43.62 14.18
C ASP A 483 -21.77 43.64 15.25
N ARG A 484 -22.04 44.80 15.83
CA ARG A 484 -23.10 45.04 16.81
C ARG A 484 -23.92 46.26 16.43
N VAL A 485 -25.20 46.10 16.33
CA VAL A 485 -26.15 47.20 16.04
C VAL A 485 -26.95 47.49 17.32
N ARG A 486 -27.27 48.75 17.56
CA ARG A 486 -28.13 49.16 18.66
C ARG A 486 -29.59 49.14 18.21
N GLN A 487 -30.39 48.30 18.87
CA GLN A 487 -31.84 48.25 18.63
C GLN A 487 -32.55 48.53 19.94
N GLY A 488 -33.03 49.77 20.09
CA GLY A 488 -33.56 50.27 21.35
C GLY A 488 -32.47 50.35 22.45
N GLU A 489 -32.73 49.79 23.62
CA GLU A 489 -31.76 49.73 24.72
C GLU A 489 -30.76 48.56 24.64
N LYS A 490 -30.94 47.62 23.71
CA LYS A 490 -30.11 46.41 23.60
C LYS A 490 -29.11 46.50 22.44
N ARG A 491 -27.89 46.00 22.66
CA ARG A 491 -26.89 45.76 21.60
C ARG A 491 -27.08 44.37 21.04
N LEU A 492 -27.44 44.31 19.76
CA LEU A 492 -27.64 43.07 19.02
C LEU A 492 -26.38 42.71 18.25
N GLY A 493 -25.87 41.46 18.41
CA GLY A 493 -24.78 40.95 17.60
C GLY A 493 -25.33 40.52 16.22
N ILE A 494 -24.69 41.00 15.17
CA ILE A 494 -25.09 40.74 13.78
C ILE A 494 -23.97 40.12 12.96
N TYR A 495 -24.33 39.52 11.83
CA TYR A 495 -23.44 39.22 10.69
C TYR A 495 -23.75 40.22 9.60
N LYS A 496 -22.73 40.91 9.09
CA LYS A 496 -22.78 41.80 7.92
C LYS A 496 -22.33 41.02 6.68
N GLY A 497 -22.88 41.35 5.51
CA GLY A 497 -22.54 40.69 4.24
C GLY A 497 -23.44 39.50 3.92
N VAL A 498 -24.51 39.27 4.71
CA VAL A 498 -25.43 38.15 4.51
C VAL A 498 -26.81 38.44 5.08
N SER A 499 -27.87 37.96 4.42
CA SER A 499 -29.23 37.89 4.95
C SER A 499 -29.88 36.56 4.60
N LEU A 500 -31.05 36.26 5.18
CA LEU A 500 -31.89 35.17 4.69
C LEU A 500 -32.73 35.67 3.49
N ILE A 501 -32.91 34.81 2.50
CA ILE A 501 -33.89 35.07 1.42
C ILE A 501 -35.32 35.13 1.98
N PRO A 502 -36.24 35.83 1.34
CA PRO A 502 -37.62 36.02 1.85
C PRO A 502 -38.33 34.72 2.16
N GLU A 503 -38.20 33.70 1.30
CA GLU A 503 -38.82 32.39 1.46
C GLU A 503 -38.28 31.67 2.73
N ALA A 504 -36.97 31.77 2.99
CA ALA A 504 -36.34 31.16 4.17
C ALA A 504 -36.74 31.89 5.46
N LYS A 505 -36.90 33.23 5.43
CA LYS A 505 -37.42 34.00 6.57
C LYS A 505 -38.81 33.55 6.95
N THR A 506 -39.71 33.41 5.96
CA THR A 506 -41.09 32.95 6.18
C THR A 506 -41.12 31.52 6.69
N ARG A 507 -40.39 30.61 6.02
CA ARG A 507 -40.41 29.17 6.32
C ARG A 507 -39.77 28.85 7.67
N TYR A 508 -38.63 29.44 7.98
CA TYR A 508 -37.84 29.03 9.15
C TYR A 508 -37.93 29.99 10.35
N LEU A 509 -38.39 31.21 10.16
CA LEU A 509 -38.56 32.17 11.24
C LEU A 509 -40.02 32.60 11.45
N GLY A 510 -40.95 32.23 10.55
CA GLY A 510 -42.33 32.66 10.58
C GLY A 510 -42.54 34.16 10.40
N LEU A 511 -41.58 34.85 9.76
CA LEU A 511 -41.62 36.27 9.49
C LEU A 511 -42.28 36.51 8.11
N PRO A 512 -43.19 37.51 7.98
CA PRO A 512 -43.80 37.81 6.70
C PRO A 512 -42.78 38.33 5.68
N GLU A 513 -43.06 38.10 4.37
CA GLU A 513 -42.24 38.62 3.28
C GLU A 513 -42.16 40.17 3.37
N GLY A 514 -40.95 40.70 3.46
CA GLY A 514 -40.72 42.16 3.56
C GLY A 514 -40.38 42.70 4.95
N SER A 515 -40.15 41.84 5.94
CA SER A 515 -39.72 42.22 7.30
C SER A 515 -38.19 42.11 7.50
#